data_2b7e6bd733355c9c7872fc5a180d7bb2
#
_entry.id   2b7e6bd733355c9c7872fc5a180d7bb2
#
_cell.length_a   1.000
_cell.length_b   1.000
_cell.length_c   1.000
_cell.angle_alpha   90.00
_cell.angle_beta   90.00
_cell.angle_gamma   90.00
#
_symmetry.space_group_name_H-M   'P 1'
#
loop_
_entity.id
_entity.type
_entity.pdbx_description
1 polymer ?
#
loop_
_entity_poly.entity_id
_entity_poly.type
_entity_poly.pdbx_seq_one_letter_code
_entity_poly.pdbx_strand_id
1 'polypeptide(L)'
;MLLKLKQEGLTIIAATPYLNEMKCCDRIAFIREGKIQGIDTPDRILQQFSSILSPEGLSFNEPQVTGRYAIEVEGLTKQFGNFTAVDHISFKVRQGEIFGFLGANGAGKTTAMRMLCGLSQPTGGKGTVAGFDIATQYEQVKKKIGYMSQKFSLYEDLKVWENIRLYAGIYGMSDKEIAEKTDKVLEQLGLLNEKNTLVRSLPLGWKQKLAFSVAIFHEPKIVFLDEPTGGVDPATRRQFWELIYQAAERGITVFVTTHYMDAVSYTHLT
;
A
#
# COMPACT_ATOMS: atom_id res chain seq x y z
N MET A 1 10.74 -24.66 13.89
CA MET A 1 10.58 -24.65 15.36
C MET A 1 9.21 -25.19 15.75
N LEU A 2 8.09 -24.63 15.32
CA LEU A 2 6.74 -25.09 15.70
C LEU A 2 6.44 -26.56 15.37
N LEU A 3 6.85 -27.04 14.18
CA LEU A 3 6.67 -28.44 13.79
C LEU A 3 7.40 -29.44 14.71
N LYS A 4 8.57 -29.09 15.25
CA LYS A 4 9.28 -29.92 16.23
C LYS A 4 8.50 -30.03 17.54
N LEU A 5 8.01 -28.91 18.06
CA LEU A 5 7.18 -28.89 19.29
C LEU A 5 5.90 -29.69 19.10
N LYS A 6 5.29 -29.68 17.93
CA LYS A 6 4.15 -30.52 17.59
C LYS A 6 4.51 -32.02 17.64
N GLN A 7 5.68 -32.42 17.09
CA GLN A 7 6.16 -33.82 17.16
C GLN A 7 6.44 -34.27 18.57
N GLU A 8 6.73 -33.38 19.49
CA GLU A 8 6.90 -33.60 20.92
C GLU A 8 5.56 -33.68 21.69
N GLY A 9 4.42 -33.64 20.96
CA GLY A 9 3.07 -33.79 21.54
C GLY A 9 2.43 -32.48 22.01
N LEU A 10 3.00 -31.33 21.72
CA LEU A 10 2.41 -30.02 22.07
C LEU A 10 1.27 -29.64 21.12
N THR A 11 0.15 -29.21 21.67
CA THR A 11 -0.92 -28.56 20.92
C THR A 11 -0.59 -27.08 20.75
N ILE A 12 -0.55 -26.60 19.50
CA ILE A 12 -0.18 -25.22 19.18
C ILE A 12 -1.40 -24.51 18.62
N ILE A 13 -1.76 -23.37 19.21
CA ILE A 13 -2.77 -22.45 18.69
C ILE A 13 -2.06 -21.16 18.27
N ALA A 14 -2.17 -20.80 16.99
CA ALA A 14 -1.59 -19.58 16.45
C ALA A 14 -2.68 -18.73 15.79
N ALA A 15 -2.66 -17.42 16.03
CA ALA A 15 -3.48 -16.47 15.31
C ALA A 15 -2.59 -15.75 14.28
N THR A 16 -3.00 -15.77 13.01
CA THR A 16 -2.25 -15.17 11.92
C THR A 16 -3.17 -14.57 10.87
N PRO A 17 -2.85 -13.40 10.29
CA PRO A 17 -3.52 -12.87 9.12
C PRO A 17 -2.94 -13.41 7.81
N TYR A 18 -1.96 -14.32 7.83
CA TYR A 18 -1.21 -14.76 6.66
C TYR A 18 -1.69 -16.10 6.12
N LEU A 19 -2.16 -16.12 4.87
CA LEU A 19 -2.65 -17.32 4.20
C LEU A 19 -1.59 -18.43 4.09
N ASN A 20 -0.31 -18.05 3.89
CA ASN A 20 0.80 -19.02 3.76
C ASN A 20 1.02 -19.80 5.05
N GLU A 21 0.89 -19.15 6.21
CA GLU A 21 1.03 -19.78 7.51
C GLU A 21 -0.14 -20.73 7.81
N MET A 22 -1.34 -20.40 7.29
CA MET A 22 -2.53 -21.24 7.40
C MET A 22 -2.31 -22.64 6.82
N LYS A 23 -1.60 -22.76 5.69
CA LYS A 23 -1.29 -24.05 5.05
C LYS A 23 -0.45 -24.98 5.91
N CYS A 24 0.25 -24.45 6.91
CA CYS A 24 1.04 -25.23 7.86
C CYS A 24 0.22 -25.76 9.07
N CYS A 25 -1.05 -25.39 9.18
CA CYS A 25 -1.94 -25.79 10.26
C CYS A 25 -2.71 -27.06 9.91
N ASP A 26 -3.07 -27.86 10.91
CA ASP A 26 -3.96 -29.03 10.72
C ASP A 26 -5.41 -28.60 10.51
N ARG A 27 -5.83 -27.57 11.24
CA ARG A 27 -7.18 -26.99 11.18
C ARG A 27 -7.10 -25.47 11.32
N ILE A 28 -8.05 -24.78 10.69
CA ILE A 28 -8.20 -23.35 10.74
C ILE A 28 -9.59 -23.00 11.26
N ALA A 29 -9.66 -22.03 12.17
CA ALA A 29 -10.89 -21.32 12.50
C ALA A 29 -10.87 -19.96 11.79
N PHE A 30 -11.75 -19.76 10.82
CA PHE A 30 -11.91 -18.46 10.15
C PHE A 30 -12.84 -17.56 10.95
N ILE A 31 -12.33 -16.43 11.42
CA ILE A 31 -13.06 -15.47 12.26
C ILE A 31 -13.28 -14.17 11.47
N ARG A 32 -14.51 -13.70 11.46
CA ARG A 32 -14.89 -12.41 10.85
C ARG A 32 -15.96 -11.73 11.71
N GLU A 33 -15.81 -10.42 11.94
CA GLU A 33 -16.78 -9.62 12.72
C GLU A 33 -17.07 -10.24 14.12
N GLY A 34 -16.02 -10.77 14.77
CA GLY A 34 -16.13 -11.39 16.09
C GLY A 34 -16.81 -12.77 16.12
N LYS A 35 -17.13 -13.35 14.96
CA LYS A 35 -17.80 -14.66 14.85
C LYS A 35 -16.96 -15.65 14.08
N ILE A 36 -16.98 -16.93 14.52
CA ILE A 36 -16.41 -18.01 13.74
C ILE A 36 -17.31 -18.30 12.54
N GLN A 37 -16.77 -18.15 11.33
CA GLN A 37 -17.45 -18.41 10.07
C GLN A 37 -17.34 -19.87 9.62
N GLY A 38 -16.22 -20.54 10.00
CA GLY A 38 -16.00 -21.95 9.71
C GLY A 38 -14.77 -22.48 10.45
N ILE A 39 -14.75 -23.80 10.67
CA ILE A 39 -13.60 -24.52 11.23
C ILE A 39 -13.42 -25.78 10.39
N ASP A 40 -12.30 -25.87 9.63
CA ASP A 40 -11.98 -27.06 8.83
C ASP A 40 -10.46 -27.09 8.53
N THR A 41 -10.06 -28.02 7.66
CA THR A 41 -8.69 -28.04 7.09
C THR A 41 -8.42 -26.77 6.26
N PRO A 42 -7.14 -26.39 6.09
CA PRO A 42 -6.76 -25.21 5.29
C PRO A 42 -7.42 -25.18 3.91
N ASP A 43 -7.36 -26.30 3.18
CA ASP A 43 -7.87 -26.37 1.80
C ASP A 43 -9.39 -26.15 1.75
N ARG A 44 -10.15 -26.72 2.68
CA ARG A 44 -11.61 -26.54 2.73
C ARG A 44 -11.99 -25.10 3.08
N ILE A 45 -11.32 -24.50 4.06
CA ILE A 45 -11.54 -23.10 4.42
C ILE A 45 -11.19 -22.17 3.25
N LEU A 46 -10.07 -22.39 2.59
CA LEU A 46 -9.67 -21.60 1.43
C LEU A 46 -10.67 -21.77 0.26
N GLN A 47 -11.16 -22.97 0.01
CA GLN A 47 -12.18 -23.22 -1.03
C GLN A 47 -13.52 -22.56 -0.67
N GLN A 48 -14.01 -22.75 0.56
CA GLN A 48 -15.31 -22.23 1.02
C GLN A 48 -15.36 -20.71 1.05
N PHE A 49 -14.25 -20.06 1.42
CA PHE A 49 -14.13 -18.61 1.56
C PHE A 49 -13.22 -17.99 0.51
N SER A 50 -13.03 -18.64 -0.63
CA SER A 50 -12.16 -18.17 -1.73
C SER A 50 -12.51 -16.75 -2.17
N SER A 51 -13.79 -16.42 -2.29
CA SER A 51 -14.25 -15.08 -2.65
C SER A 51 -13.83 -13.98 -1.67
N ILE A 52 -13.47 -14.34 -0.44
CA ILE A 52 -13.04 -13.41 0.61
C ILE A 52 -11.52 -13.48 0.82
N LEU A 53 -10.94 -14.68 0.74
CA LEU A 53 -9.55 -14.96 1.11
C LEU A 53 -8.59 -15.00 -0.07
N SER A 54 -9.08 -15.33 -1.29
CA SER A 54 -8.23 -15.39 -2.48
C SER A 54 -8.33 -14.13 -3.31
N PRO A 55 -7.24 -13.72 -3.96
CA PRO A 55 -7.24 -12.66 -4.96
C PRO A 55 -7.97 -13.03 -6.24
N GLU A 56 -8.15 -14.33 -6.48
CA GLU A 56 -8.80 -14.87 -7.67
C GLU A 56 -10.26 -14.39 -7.75
N GLY A 57 -10.63 -13.78 -8.88
CA GLY A 57 -11.98 -13.28 -9.15
C GLY A 57 -12.17 -11.77 -9.02
N LEU A 58 -11.10 -11.00 -8.82
CA LEU A 58 -11.13 -9.56 -9.08
C LEU A 58 -10.95 -9.39 -10.61
N SER A 59 -12.03 -9.08 -11.33
CA SER A 59 -11.93 -8.62 -12.72
C SER A 59 -11.77 -7.11 -12.69
N PHE A 60 -10.58 -6.62 -12.97
CA PHE A 60 -10.31 -5.21 -13.19
C PHE A 60 -10.10 -4.97 -14.67
N ASN A 61 -10.52 -3.81 -15.16
CA ASN A 61 -10.06 -3.36 -16.46
C ASN A 61 -8.54 -3.19 -16.39
N GLU A 62 -7.84 -3.65 -17.42
CA GLU A 62 -6.39 -3.45 -17.48
C GLU A 62 -6.08 -1.95 -17.38
N PRO A 63 -5.12 -1.55 -16.53
CA PRO A 63 -4.70 -0.15 -16.44
C PRO A 63 -4.30 0.36 -17.82
N GLN A 64 -4.74 1.57 -18.17
CA GLN A 64 -4.33 2.21 -19.42
C GLN A 64 -2.86 2.65 -19.33
N VAL A 65 -1.95 1.74 -19.60
CA VAL A 65 -0.51 2.00 -19.59
C VAL A 65 -0.14 2.76 -20.86
N THR A 66 0.38 3.98 -20.71
CA THR A 66 0.87 4.77 -21.83
C THR A 66 2.32 4.40 -22.20
N GLY A 67 2.75 4.76 -23.42
CA GLY A 67 4.15 4.54 -23.84
C GLY A 67 5.18 5.44 -23.13
N ARG A 68 4.75 6.34 -22.23
CA ARG A 68 5.65 7.28 -21.51
C ARG A 68 6.00 6.71 -20.14
N TYR A 69 7.21 7.03 -19.67
CA TYR A 69 7.66 6.63 -18.33
C TYR A 69 7.24 7.66 -17.28
N ALA A 70 6.72 7.17 -16.17
CA ALA A 70 6.42 7.95 -14.97
C ALA A 70 7.66 8.04 -14.05
N ILE A 71 8.46 6.96 -14.03
CA ILE A 71 9.70 6.86 -13.26
C ILE A 71 10.77 6.26 -14.15
N GLU A 72 11.96 6.87 -14.17
CA GLU A 72 13.15 6.32 -14.80
C GLU A 72 14.32 6.43 -13.83
N VAL A 73 15.05 5.34 -13.61
CA VAL A 73 16.15 5.24 -12.64
C VAL A 73 17.32 4.52 -13.29
N GLU A 74 18.53 5.06 -13.13
CA GLU A 74 19.76 4.49 -13.65
C GLU A 74 20.88 4.57 -12.61
N GLY A 75 21.35 3.41 -12.15
CA GLY A 75 22.45 3.29 -11.19
C GLY A 75 22.17 3.95 -9.83
N LEU A 76 20.91 4.08 -9.42
CA LEU A 76 20.55 4.80 -8.20
C LEU A 76 21.19 4.16 -6.97
N THR A 77 21.90 4.96 -6.21
CA THR A 77 22.72 4.48 -5.09
C THR A 77 22.49 5.35 -3.86
N LYS A 78 22.43 4.72 -2.68
CA LYS A 78 22.43 5.40 -1.38
C LYS A 78 23.37 4.76 -0.41
N GLN A 79 24.34 5.55 0.05
CA GLN A 79 25.30 5.17 1.07
C GLN A 79 25.10 6.03 2.34
N PHE A 80 25.29 5.40 3.50
CA PHE A 80 25.35 6.02 4.81
C PHE A 80 26.68 5.65 5.45
N GLY A 81 27.68 6.52 5.34
CA GLY A 81 29.06 6.18 5.70
C GLY A 81 29.54 4.97 4.90
N ASN A 82 29.91 3.91 5.57
CA ASN A 82 30.41 2.66 4.95
C ASN A 82 29.28 1.68 4.58
N PHE A 83 28.03 1.99 4.92
CA PHE A 83 26.88 1.12 4.64
C PHE A 83 26.17 1.54 3.36
N THR A 84 26.08 0.64 2.39
CA THR A 84 25.31 0.85 1.15
C THR A 84 23.90 0.28 1.34
N ALA A 85 22.93 1.17 1.46
CA ALA A 85 21.53 0.80 1.66
C ALA A 85 20.79 0.52 0.33
N VAL A 86 21.21 1.16 -0.75
CA VAL A 86 20.72 0.93 -2.12
C VAL A 86 21.92 0.94 -3.03
N ASP A 87 22.09 -0.12 -3.83
CA ASP A 87 23.29 -0.34 -4.64
C ASP A 87 22.95 -0.42 -6.13
N HIS A 88 23.22 0.66 -6.88
CA HIS A 88 23.18 0.78 -8.34
C HIS A 88 21.90 0.23 -9.00
N ILE A 89 20.71 0.44 -8.41
CA ILE A 89 19.46 -0.04 -8.99
C ILE A 89 19.06 0.74 -10.23
N SER A 90 18.53 0.04 -11.23
CA SER A 90 18.04 0.63 -12.48
C SER A 90 16.73 -0.01 -12.89
N PHE A 91 15.71 0.80 -13.16
CA PHE A 91 14.40 0.34 -13.62
C PHE A 91 13.59 1.51 -14.20
N LYS A 92 12.49 1.18 -14.88
CA LYS A 92 11.55 2.13 -15.43
C LYS A 92 10.12 1.72 -15.10
N VAL A 93 9.25 2.69 -14.84
CA VAL A 93 7.82 2.49 -14.60
C VAL A 93 7.04 3.33 -15.60
N ARG A 94 6.09 2.73 -16.29
CA ARG A 94 5.24 3.44 -17.26
C ARG A 94 4.13 4.22 -16.56
N GLN A 95 3.58 5.23 -17.22
CA GLN A 95 2.43 5.95 -16.69
C GLN A 95 1.19 5.05 -16.68
N GLY A 96 0.44 5.06 -15.57
CA GLY A 96 -0.73 4.23 -15.34
C GLY A 96 -0.40 2.79 -14.86
N GLU A 97 0.88 2.42 -14.77
CA GLU A 97 1.32 1.10 -14.32
C GLU A 97 1.17 0.93 -12.80
N ILE A 98 0.81 -0.26 -12.35
CA ILE A 98 0.94 -0.68 -10.95
C ILE A 98 2.25 -1.45 -10.84
N PHE A 99 3.26 -0.84 -10.24
CA PHE A 99 4.61 -1.39 -10.12
C PHE A 99 4.88 -1.89 -8.69
N GLY A 100 5.10 -3.19 -8.56
CA GLY A 100 5.45 -3.84 -7.29
C GLY A 100 6.97 -3.86 -7.05
N PHE A 101 7.43 -3.22 -5.99
CA PHE A 101 8.83 -3.21 -5.58
C PHE A 101 9.05 -4.14 -4.38
N LEU A 102 9.48 -5.37 -4.69
CA LEU A 102 9.55 -6.48 -3.74
C LEU A 102 10.92 -6.62 -3.10
N GLY A 103 10.95 -7.16 -1.90
CA GLY A 103 12.20 -7.51 -1.21
C GLY A 103 12.02 -7.75 0.27
N ALA A 104 12.97 -8.42 0.90
CA ALA A 104 12.99 -8.68 2.34
C ALA A 104 13.02 -7.38 3.16
N ASN A 105 12.67 -7.47 4.44
CA ASN A 105 12.84 -6.35 5.37
C ASN A 105 14.33 -5.98 5.46
N GLY A 106 14.62 -4.67 5.43
CA GLY A 106 16.02 -4.19 5.41
C GLY A 106 16.67 -4.18 4.02
N ALA A 107 16.03 -4.65 2.95
CA ALA A 107 16.60 -4.66 1.59
C ALA A 107 16.72 -3.28 0.91
N GLY A 108 16.44 -2.19 1.62
CA GLY A 108 16.58 -0.83 1.07
C GLY A 108 15.33 -0.28 0.38
N LYS A 109 14.19 -1.01 0.34
CA LYS A 109 12.95 -0.58 -0.34
C LYS A 109 12.49 0.83 0.05
N THR A 110 12.29 1.06 1.36
CA THR A 110 11.88 2.37 1.88
C THR A 110 12.92 3.45 1.58
N THR A 111 14.22 3.13 1.60
CA THR A 111 15.30 4.06 1.25
C THR A 111 15.22 4.46 -0.23
N ALA A 112 15.06 3.49 -1.13
CA ALA A 112 14.88 3.75 -2.55
C ALA A 112 13.63 4.61 -2.80
N MET A 113 12.49 4.24 -2.21
CA MET A 113 11.25 5.00 -2.32
C MET A 113 11.41 6.45 -1.82
N ARG A 114 12.09 6.66 -0.69
CA ARG A 114 12.35 8.02 -0.17
C ARG A 114 13.19 8.87 -1.09
N MET A 115 14.14 8.28 -1.82
CA MET A 115 14.90 9.00 -2.85
C MET A 115 13.98 9.39 -4.02
N LEU A 116 13.14 8.47 -4.50
CA LEU A 116 12.18 8.75 -5.58
C LEU A 116 11.16 9.82 -5.21
N CYS A 117 10.74 9.87 -3.94
CA CYS A 117 9.83 10.91 -3.42
C CYS A 117 10.52 12.27 -3.16
N GLY A 118 11.83 12.40 -3.40
CA GLY A 118 12.58 13.62 -3.08
C GLY A 118 12.72 13.89 -1.59
N LEU A 119 12.55 12.86 -0.75
CA LEU A 119 12.70 12.93 0.73
C LEU A 119 14.11 12.60 1.19
N SER A 120 14.95 12.03 0.33
CA SER A 120 16.34 11.72 0.60
C SER A 120 17.16 11.91 -0.68
N GLN A 121 18.31 12.56 -0.57
CA GLN A 121 19.20 12.74 -1.73
C GLN A 121 19.92 11.43 -2.04
N PRO A 122 20.03 11.00 -3.31
CA PRO A 122 20.91 9.90 -3.72
C PRO A 122 22.37 10.28 -3.52
N THR A 123 23.22 9.27 -3.31
CA THR A 123 24.69 9.45 -3.27
C THR A 123 25.32 9.12 -4.62
N GLY A 124 24.59 8.49 -5.53
CA GLY A 124 25.02 8.16 -6.88
C GLY A 124 23.87 7.78 -7.78
N GLY A 125 24.15 7.71 -9.08
CA GLY A 125 23.13 7.46 -10.10
C GLY A 125 22.25 8.67 -10.40
N LYS A 126 21.23 8.46 -11.21
CA LYS A 126 20.25 9.49 -11.60
C LYS A 126 18.85 8.91 -11.66
N GLY A 127 17.84 9.76 -11.53
CA GLY A 127 16.45 9.35 -11.66
C GLY A 127 15.52 10.52 -11.92
N THR A 128 14.43 10.23 -12.62
CA THR A 128 13.34 11.18 -12.84
C THR A 128 12.02 10.59 -12.36
N VAL A 129 11.18 11.42 -11.76
CA VAL A 129 9.83 11.09 -11.31
C VAL A 129 8.88 12.16 -11.81
N ALA A 130 7.81 11.74 -12.50
CA ALA A 130 6.86 12.64 -13.17
C ALA A 130 7.54 13.64 -14.14
N GLY A 131 8.71 13.29 -14.69
CA GLY A 131 9.51 14.13 -15.59
C GLY A 131 10.46 15.10 -14.88
N PHE A 132 10.56 15.06 -13.55
CA PHE A 132 11.45 15.92 -12.75
C PHE A 132 12.61 15.11 -12.17
N ASP A 133 13.82 15.68 -12.18
CA ASP A 133 15.00 15.08 -11.59
C ASP A 133 14.89 15.04 -10.06
N ILE A 134 15.12 13.85 -9.47
CA ILE A 134 14.93 13.61 -8.04
C ILE A 134 16.00 14.30 -7.16
N ALA A 135 17.16 14.62 -7.70
CA ALA A 135 18.24 15.26 -6.96
C ALA A 135 18.12 16.79 -6.96
N THR A 136 17.74 17.38 -8.10
CA THR A 136 17.76 18.84 -8.30
C THR A 136 16.36 19.48 -8.28
N GLN A 137 15.32 18.71 -8.64
CA GLN A 137 13.95 19.20 -8.77
C GLN A 137 12.99 18.50 -7.78
N TYR A 138 13.48 18.11 -6.60
CA TYR A 138 12.74 17.35 -5.61
C TYR A 138 11.45 18.05 -5.11
N GLU A 139 11.41 19.38 -5.08
CA GLU A 139 10.20 20.13 -4.72
C GLU A 139 9.09 20.00 -5.79
N GLN A 140 9.46 19.92 -7.06
CA GLN A 140 8.52 19.66 -8.17
C GLN A 140 8.00 18.23 -8.11
N VAL A 141 8.89 17.26 -7.79
CA VAL A 141 8.51 15.87 -7.56
C VAL A 141 7.44 15.79 -6.48
N LYS A 142 7.68 16.36 -5.28
CA LYS A 142 6.75 16.35 -4.15
C LYS A 142 5.35 16.84 -4.51
N LYS A 143 5.24 17.85 -5.37
CA LYS A 143 3.94 18.39 -5.81
C LYS A 143 3.16 17.48 -6.76
N LYS A 144 3.81 16.48 -7.36
CA LYS A 144 3.22 15.59 -8.38
C LYS A 144 2.97 14.18 -7.87
N ILE A 145 3.36 13.89 -6.64
CA ILE A 145 3.23 12.56 -6.05
C ILE A 145 2.31 12.57 -4.84
N GLY A 146 1.67 11.43 -4.59
CA GLY A 146 1.10 11.08 -3.30
C GLY A 146 2.04 10.12 -2.58
N TYR A 147 2.07 10.15 -1.26
CA TYR A 147 2.90 9.26 -0.45
C TYR A 147 2.15 8.73 0.76
N MET A 148 2.10 7.42 0.90
CA MET A 148 1.59 6.73 2.08
C MET A 148 2.74 5.96 2.72
N SER A 149 3.17 6.39 3.91
CA SER A 149 4.22 5.72 4.67
C SER A 149 3.69 4.49 5.41
N GLN A 150 4.59 3.57 5.75
CA GLN A 150 4.28 2.34 6.50
C GLN A 150 3.55 2.61 7.85
N LYS A 151 3.87 3.71 8.53
CA LYS A 151 3.27 4.10 9.83
C LYS A 151 2.10 5.06 9.68
N PHE A 152 1.37 5.03 8.59
CA PHE A 152 0.27 5.97 8.27
C PHE A 152 0.49 7.38 8.84
N SER A 153 0.81 8.33 7.99
CA SER A 153 1.09 9.71 8.41
C SER A 153 -0.16 10.47 8.88
N LEU A 154 -1.21 9.78 9.32
CA LEU A 154 -2.43 10.41 9.82
C LEU A 154 -2.24 10.93 11.23
N TYR A 155 -2.79 12.10 11.50
CA TYR A 155 -2.86 12.67 12.83
C TYR A 155 -3.99 12.03 13.61
N GLU A 156 -3.65 11.23 14.62
CA GLU A 156 -4.61 10.43 15.37
C GLU A 156 -5.57 11.27 16.24
N ASP A 157 -5.15 12.47 16.65
CA ASP A 157 -5.95 13.41 17.44
C ASP A 157 -6.83 14.34 16.60
N LEU A 158 -6.76 14.23 15.27
CA LEU A 158 -7.64 14.91 14.35
C LEU A 158 -8.79 13.99 13.92
N LYS A 159 -9.93 14.60 13.59
CA LYS A 159 -11.06 13.91 12.97
C LYS A 159 -10.72 13.48 11.53
N VAL A 160 -11.51 12.56 10.99
CA VAL A 160 -11.35 12.08 9.62
C VAL A 160 -11.32 13.23 8.61
N TRP A 161 -12.31 14.12 8.64
CA TRP A 161 -12.37 15.25 7.71
C TRP A 161 -11.24 16.28 7.92
N GLU A 162 -10.78 16.44 9.17
CA GLU A 162 -9.67 17.36 9.48
C GLU A 162 -8.34 16.85 8.92
N ASN A 163 -8.10 15.52 8.95
CA ASN A 163 -6.96 14.92 8.27
C ASN A 163 -7.00 15.18 6.76
N ILE A 164 -8.16 14.95 6.12
CA ILE A 164 -8.31 15.22 4.68
C ILE A 164 -8.01 16.69 4.40
N ARG A 165 -8.61 17.62 5.14
CA ARG A 165 -8.40 19.06 4.96
C ARG A 165 -6.94 19.47 5.13
N LEU A 166 -6.27 18.93 6.16
CA LEU A 166 -4.86 19.24 6.43
C LEU A 166 -3.97 18.84 5.26
N TYR A 167 -4.08 17.58 4.81
CA TYR A 167 -3.23 17.09 3.73
C TYR A 167 -3.57 17.74 2.38
N ALA A 168 -4.84 17.88 2.06
CA ALA A 168 -5.25 18.57 0.83
C ALA A 168 -4.77 20.02 0.79
N GLY A 169 -4.79 20.71 1.95
CA GLY A 169 -4.24 22.05 2.10
C GLY A 169 -2.72 22.10 1.88
N ILE A 170 -1.95 21.11 2.35
CA ILE A 170 -0.51 21.00 2.10
C ILE A 170 -0.23 20.92 0.60
N TYR A 171 -1.09 20.26 -0.19
CA TYR A 171 -0.99 20.19 -1.65
C TYR A 171 -1.57 21.42 -2.38
N GLY A 172 -2.00 22.44 -1.63
CA GLY A 172 -2.45 23.72 -2.18
C GLY A 172 -3.88 23.74 -2.69
N MET A 173 -4.72 22.78 -2.31
CA MET A 173 -6.16 22.79 -2.62
C MET A 173 -6.89 23.86 -1.82
N SER A 174 -7.87 24.52 -2.44
CA SER A 174 -8.73 25.48 -1.76
C SER A 174 -9.74 24.82 -0.84
N ASP A 175 -10.16 25.51 0.23
CA ASP A 175 -11.20 25.00 1.16
C ASP A 175 -12.50 24.61 0.43
N LYS A 176 -12.86 25.30 -0.64
CA LYS A 176 -14.03 24.97 -1.46
C LYS A 176 -13.90 23.64 -2.17
N GLU A 177 -12.77 23.41 -2.86
CA GLU A 177 -12.48 22.13 -3.53
C GLU A 177 -12.44 20.98 -2.53
N ILE A 178 -11.83 21.21 -1.36
CA ILE A 178 -11.76 20.21 -0.29
C ILE A 178 -13.16 19.84 0.20
N ALA A 179 -14.03 20.82 0.46
CA ALA A 179 -15.38 20.59 0.93
C ALA A 179 -16.22 19.81 -0.10
N GLU A 180 -16.13 20.17 -1.38
CA GLU A 180 -16.86 19.51 -2.46
C GLU A 180 -16.46 18.05 -2.68
N LYS A 181 -15.18 17.72 -2.45
CA LYS A 181 -14.64 16.36 -2.66
C LYS A 181 -14.73 15.48 -1.42
N THR A 182 -14.68 16.04 -0.22
CA THR A 182 -14.54 15.26 1.02
C THR A 182 -15.68 14.26 1.20
N ASP A 183 -16.91 14.69 1.09
CA ASP A 183 -18.07 13.81 1.35
C ASP A 183 -18.17 12.70 0.31
N LYS A 184 -17.86 12.98 -0.95
CA LYS A 184 -17.82 11.97 -2.03
C LYS A 184 -16.75 10.90 -1.76
N VAL A 185 -15.56 11.32 -1.33
CA VAL A 185 -14.47 10.38 -1.00
C VAL A 185 -14.84 9.54 0.22
N LEU A 186 -15.39 10.15 1.26
CA LEU A 186 -15.84 9.42 2.45
C LEU A 186 -16.97 8.44 2.16
N GLU A 187 -17.91 8.78 1.27
CA GLU A 187 -18.95 7.88 0.82
C GLU A 187 -18.38 6.66 0.09
N GLN A 188 -17.45 6.88 -0.87
CA GLN A 188 -16.75 5.81 -1.59
C GLN A 188 -15.98 4.86 -0.67
N LEU A 189 -15.45 5.37 0.44
CA LEU A 189 -14.74 4.58 1.45
C LEU A 189 -15.65 3.87 2.45
N GLY A 190 -16.94 4.21 2.48
CA GLY A 190 -17.88 3.79 3.53
C GLY A 190 -17.61 4.48 4.88
N LEU A 191 -16.96 5.65 4.87
CA LEU A 191 -16.54 6.40 6.07
C LEU A 191 -17.35 7.68 6.31
N LEU A 192 -18.45 7.91 5.57
CA LEU A 192 -19.21 9.13 5.69
C LEU A 192 -19.78 9.35 7.11
N ASN A 193 -20.25 8.28 7.75
CA ASN A 193 -20.74 8.32 9.12
C ASN A 193 -19.64 8.60 10.15
N GLU A 194 -18.38 8.29 9.79
CA GLU A 194 -17.20 8.47 10.63
C GLU A 194 -16.50 9.82 10.39
N LYS A 195 -17.08 10.68 9.56
CA LYS A 195 -16.49 11.99 9.21
C LYS A 195 -16.00 12.79 10.43
N ASN A 196 -16.74 12.75 11.52
CA ASN A 196 -16.45 13.48 12.76
C ASN A 196 -15.75 12.63 13.84
N THR A 197 -15.44 11.36 13.54
CA THR A 197 -14.74 10.45 14.46
C THR A 197 -13.25 10.78 14.46
N LEU A 198 -12.62 10.70 15.65
CA LEU A 198 -11.15 10.84 15.77
C LEU A 198 -10.47 9.64 15.11
N VAL A 199 -9.39 9.90 14.36
CA VAL A 199 -8.68 8.85 13.62
C VAL A 199 -8.15 7.76 14.54
N ARG A 200 -7.71 8.09 15.79
CA ARG A 200 -7.27 7.08 16.75
C ARG A 200 -8.32 6.00 17.06
N SER A 201 -9.60 6.33 16.97
CA SER A 201 -10.71 5.41 17.26
C SER A 201 -11.09 4.51 16.09
N LEU A 202 -10.54 4.76 14.89
CA LEU A 202 -10.81 3.94 13.71
C LEU A 202 -10.08 2.59 13.78
N PRO A 203 -10.72 1.50 13.31
CA PRO A 203 -10.04 0.24 13.04
C PRO A 203 -8.90 0.42 12.04
N LEU A 204 -7.87 -0.43 12.15
CA LEU A 204 -6.65 -0.34 11.33
C LEU A 204 -6.94 -0.29 9.83
N GLY A 205 -7.82 -1.16 9.33
CA GLY A 205 -8.19 -1.18 7.90
C GLY A 205 -8.84 0.12 7.42
N TRP A 206 -9.58 0.82 8.28
CA TRP A 206 -10.16 2.12 7.94
C TRP A 206 -9.12 3.24 7.96
N LYS A 207 -8.17 3.18 8.89
CA LYS A 207 -7.01 4.09 8.88
C LYS A 207 -6.19 3.93 7.59
N GLN A 208 -6.01 2.71 7.11
CA GLN A 208 -5.31 2.44 5.83
C GLN A 208 -6.06 3.04 4.63
N LYS A 209 -7.37 2.77 4.53
CA LYS A 209 -8.20 3.32 3.44
C LYS A 209 -8.17 4.86 3.46
N LEU A 210 -8.29 5.46 4.65
CA LEU A 210 -8.19 6.92 4.81
C LEU A 210 -6.83 7.44 4.38
N ALA A 211 -5.73 6.82 4.83
CA ALA A 211 -4.36 7.23 4.50
C ALA A 211 -4.10 7.16 2.98
N PHE A 212 -4.57 6.09 2.33
CA PHE A 212 -4.50 5.98 0.88
C PHE A 212 -5.28 7.09 0.17
N SER A 213 -6.52 7.32 0.60
CA SER A 213 -7.36 8.36 0.00
C SER A 213 -6.82 9.75 0.19
N VAL A 214 -6.23 10.04 1.35
CA VAL A 214 -5.51 11.30 1.61
C VAL A 214 -4.31 11.43 0.66
N ALA A 215 -3.55 10.36 0.43
CA ALA A 215 -2.40 10.37 -0.46
C ALA A 215 -2.76 10.64 -1.94
N ILE A 216 -3.97 10.29 -2.37
CA ILE A 216 -4.44 10.52 -3.76
C ILE A 216 -5.47 11.66 -3.90
N PHE A 217 -5.84 12.33 -2.80
CA PHE A 217 -6.93 13.33 -2.80
C PHE A 217 -6.71 14.50 -3.74
N HIS A 218 -5.46 14.94 -3.90
CA HIS A 218 -5.04 16.00 -4.82
C HIS A 218 -4.79 15.53 -6.26
N GLU A 219 -5.19 14.29 -6.60
CA GLU A 219 -5.07 13.68 -7.93
C GLU A 219 -3.61 13.68 -8.46
N PRO A 220 -2.67 13.06 -7.72
CA PRO A 220 -1.27 13.00 -8.13
C PRO A 220 -1.10 12.17 -9.40
N LYS A 221 0.00 12.40 -10.14
CA LYS A 221 0.37 11.54 -11.27
C LYS A 221 0.88 10.17 -10.84
N ILE A 222 1.50 10.10 -9.67
CA ILE A 222 2.10 8.89 -9.11
C ILE A 222 1.77 8.83 -7.62
N VAL A 223 1.40 7.66 -7.11
CA VAL A 223 1.29 7.42 -5.68
C VAL A 223 2.32 6.36 -5.25
N PHE A 224 3.04 6.66 -4.19
CA PHE A 224 3.99 5.76 -3.54
C PHE A 224 3.36 5.18 -2.27
N LEU A 225 3.35 3.85 -2.16
CA LEU A 225 2.74 3.12 -1.05
C LEU A 225 3.79 2.24 -0.38
N ASP A 226 4.18 2.57 0.85
CA ASP A 226 5.20 1.85 1.60
C ASP A 226 4.56 0.80 2.53
N GLU A 227 4.58 -0.46 2.10
CA GLU A 227 3.99 -1.62 2.81
C GLU A 227 2.53 -1.37 3.26
N PRO A 228 1.64 -0.92 2.36
CA PRO A 228 0.35 -0.35 2.71
C PRO A 228 -0.61 -1.33 3.37
N THR A 229 -0.42 -2.63 3.21
CA THR A 229 -1.28 -3.69 3.74
C THR A 229 -0.63 -4.51 4.84
N GLY A 230 0.42 -3.97 5.48
CA GLY A 230 1.08 -4.60 6.61
C GLY A 230 0.13 -4.74 7.82
N GLY A 231 0.05 -5.95 8.40
CA GLY A 231 -0.68 -6.19 9.64
C GLY A 231 -2.21 -6.27 9.52
N VAL A 232 -2.79 -6.27 8.31
CA VAL A 232 -4.24 -6.44 8.13
C VAL A 232 -4.61 -7.85 7.66
N ASP A 233 -5.84 -8.23 7.96
CA ASP A 233 -6.43 -9.48 7.52
C ASP A 233 -6.59 -9.55 5.98
N PRO A 234 -6.72 -10.77 5.41
CA PRO A 234 -6.82 -10.95 3.97
C PRO A 234 -7.99 -10.21 3.30
N ALA A 235 -9.15 -10.12 3.96
CA ALA A 235 -10.32 -9.46 3.39
C ALA A 235 -10.10 -7.93 3.30
N THR A 236 -9.55 -7.34 4.36
CA THR A 236 -9.15 -5.91 4.37
C THR A 236 -8.08 -5.63 3.32
N ARG A 237 -7.08 -6.54 3.17
CA ARG A 237 -6.04 -6.44 2.14
C ARG A 237 -6.65 -6.42 0.75
N ARG A 238 -7.59 -7.33 0.45
CA ARG A 238 -8.29 -7.37 -0.83
C ARG A 238 -9.00 -6.05 -1.13
N GLN A 239 -9.78 -5.52 -0.18
CA GLN A 239 -10.47 -4.24 -0.35
C GLN A 239 -9.50 -3.08 -0.59
N PHE A 240 -8.30 -3.12 0.01
CA PHE A 240 -7.29 -2.12 -0.24
C PHE A 240 -6.73 -2.21 -1.66
N TRP A 241 -6.51 -3.41 -2.18
CA TRP A 241 -6.09 -3.62 -3.57
C TRP A 241 -7.15 -3.14 -4.57
N GLU A 242 -8.44 -3.31 -4.27
CA GLU A 242 -9.53 -2.74 -5.07
C GLU A 242 -9.38 -1.22 -5.21
N LEU A 243 -9.02 -0.51 -4.13
CA LEU A 243 -8.75 0.94 -4.19
C LEU A 243 -7.53 1.27 -5.04
N ILE A 244 -6.46 0.46 -4.98
CA ILE A 244 -5.27 0.62 -5.83
C ILE A 244 -5.65 0.50 -7.31
N TYR A 245 -6.40 -0.53 -7.68
CA TYR A 245 -6.84 -0.72 -9.06
C TYR A 245 -7.72 0.43 -9.55
N GLN A 246 -8.68 0.86 -8.74
CA GLN A 246 -9.52 2.03 -9.08
C GLN A 246 -8.69 3.31 -9.29
N ALA A 247 -7.62 3.50 -8.54
CA ALA A 247 -6.71 4.63 -8.75
C ALA A 247 -5.95 4.50 -10.08
N ALA A 248 -5.46 3.29 -10.40
CA ALA A 248 -4.76 3.03 -11.67
C ALA A 248 -5.70 3.17 -12.89
N GLU A 249 -6.95 2.72 -12.81
CA GLU A 249 -7.98 2.94 -13.84
C GLU A 249 -8.22 4.44 -14.12
N ARG A 250 -8.04 5.30 -13.12
CA ARG A 250 -8.09 6.77 -13.29
C ARG A 250 -6.79 7.37 -13.85
N GLY A 251 -5.81 6.53 -14.22
CA GLY A 251 -4.53 6.94 -14.78
C GLY A 251 -3.45 7.32 -13.77
N ILE A 252 -3.65 7.06 -12.47
CA ILE A 252 -2.62 7.26 -11.45
C ILE A 252 -1.63 6.11 -11.54
N THR A 253 -0.35 6.39 -11.69
CA THR A 253 0.71 5.38 -11.58
C THR A 253 0.88 4.98 -10.12
N VAL A 254 0.92 3.68 -9.82
CA VAL A 254 1.05 3.19 -8.45
C VAL A 254 2.40 2.49 -8.27
N PHE A 255 3.19 2.97 -7.32
CA PHE A 255 4.43 2.32 -6.89
C PHE A 255 4.22 1.78 -5.47
N VAL A 256 4.18 0.45 -5.33
CA VAL A 256 3.92 -0.20 -4.05
C VAL A 256 5.09 -1.06 -3.61
N THR A 257 5.59 -0.84 -2.38
CA THR A 257 6.54 -1.78 -1.75
C THR A 257 5.79 -2.82 -0.94
N THR A 258 6.28 -4.04 -0.99
CA THR A 258 5.78 -5.12 -0.13
C THR A 258 6.87 -6.17 0.10
N HIS A 259 6.77 -6.89 1.20
CA HIS A 259 7.54 -8.10 1.45
C HIS A 259 6.67 -9.37 1.32
N TYR A 260 5.40 -9.21 1.00
CA TYR A 260 4.45 -10.32 0.81
C TYR A 260 4.40 -10.72 -0.66
N MET A 261 4.80 -11.95 -0.95
CA MET A 261 4.70 -12.50 -2.32
C MET A 261 3.24 -12.64 -2.78
N ASP A 262 2.31 -12.84 -1.88
CA ASP A 262 0.89 -12.95 -2.20
C ASP A 262 0.30 -11.66 -2.78
N ALA A 263 0.89 -10.51 -2.43
CA ALA A 263 0.51 -9.23 -3.03
C ALA A 263 0.88 -9.16 -4.52
N VAL A 264 1.87 -9.94 -4.96
CA VAL A 264 2.33 -10.00 -6.36
C VAL A 264 1.34 -10.70 -7.26
N SER A 265 0.56 -11.65 -6.74
CA SER A 265 -0.52 -12.30 -7.51
C SER A 265 -1.64 -11.33 -7.91
N TYR A 266 -1.71 -10.15 -7.29
CA TYR A 266 -2.64 -9.09 -7.67
C TYR A 266 -2.11 -8.20 -8.80
N THR A 267 -0.81 -8.23 -9.07
CA THR A 267 -0.19 -7.51 -10.18
C THR A 267 0.22 -8.53 -11.23
N HIS A 268 -0.23 -8.37 -12.48
CA HIS A 268 0.35 -9.10 -13.59
C HIS A 268 1.80 -8.62 -13.76
N LEU A 269 2.74 -9.35 -13.13
CA LEU A 269 4.15 -9.19 -13.40
C LEU A 269 4.44 -9.78 -14.77
N THR A 270 4.60 -8.93 -15.76
CA THR A 270 5.30 -9.28 -17.02
C THR A 270 6.80 -9.24 -16.78
#